data_7a46be36bce03f721a2d7ca3e8ff80b7
#
_entry.id   7a46be36bce03f721a2d7ca3e8ff80b7
#
_cell.length_a   1.000
_cell.length_b   1.000
_cell.length_c   1.000
_cell.angle_alpha   90.00
_cell.angle_beta   90.00
_cell.angle_gamma   90.00
#
_symmetry.space_group_name_H-M   'P 1'
#
loop_
_entity.id
_entity.type
_entity.pdbx_description
1 polymer ?
#
loop_
_entity_poly.entity_id
_entity_poly.type
_entity_poly.pdbx_seq_one_letter_code
_entity_poly.pdbx_strand_id
1 'polypeptide(L)'
;MLSEKLTEALNNQMNNEFAAAHEYMAMAAYCEYKSYDGFANFYIQQAKEERVHGMKLYDYLNDRGVHAQFKEIPAPDNKFNSILDTFKAGLKQEKDVTRSFYEISDIANGEKEYATLSFIRWFLDEQVEEEAVFEKHIDYIERIKDDNNALFIYERELLKRNFNEE
;
A
#
# COMPACT_ATOMS: atom_id res chain seq x y z
N MET A 1 -23.97 -0.08 16.15
CA MET A 1 -23.79 -0.49 14.74
C MET A 1 -23.13 0.66 14.01
N LEU A 2 -22.22 0.38 13.09
CA LEU A 2 -21.66 1.42 12.22
C LEU A 2 -22.75 2.06 11.36
N SER A 3 -22.61 3.33 11.02
CA SER A 3 -23.47 3.97 10.02
C SER A 3 -23.26 3.35 8.64
N GLU A 4 -24.23 3.50 7.75
CA GLU A 4 -24.10 3.06 6.36
C GLU A 4 -22.90 3.73 5.67
N LYS A 5 -22.73 5.04 5.90
CA LYS A 5 -21.63 5.83 5.34
C LYS A 5 -20.26 5.34 5.80
N LEU A 6 -20.09 5.08 7.10
CA LEU A 6 -18.82 4.60 7.65
C LEU A 6 -18.55 3.14 7.22
N THR A 7 -19.59 2.31 7.18
CA THR A 7 -19.52 0.94 6.67
C THR A 7 -19.03 0.92 5.21
N GLU A 8 -19.61 1.77 4.36
CA GLU A 8 -19.22 1.86 2.97
C GLU A 8 -17.76 2.34 2.82
N ALA A 9 -17.34 3.35 3.57
CA ALA A 9 -15.99 3.89 3.53
C ALA A 9 -14.94 2.83 3.94
N LEU A 10 -15.17 2.10 5.05
CA LEU A 10 -14.29 1.03 5.52
C LEU A 10 -14.25 -0.14 4.53
N ASN A 11 -15.40 -0.53 3.98
CA ASN A 11 -15.47 -1.60 3.00
C ASN A 11 -14.79 -1.23 1.68
N ASN A 12 -14.88 0.02 1.26
CA ASN A 12 -14.15 0.52 0.10
C ASN A 12 -12.64 0.47 0.35
N GLN A 13 -12.20 0.90 1.53
CA GLN A 13 -10.77 0.87 1.87
C GLN A 13 -10.23 -0.56 1.93
N MET A 14 -10.96 -1.50 2.50
CA MET A 14 -10.58 -2.93 2.45
C MET A 14 -10.32 -3.41 1.01
N ASN A 15 -11.20 -3.07 0.08
CA ASN A 15 -11.03 -3.43 -1.34
C ASN A 15 -9.87 -2.68 -2.00
N ASN A 16 -9.62 -1.43 -1.60
CA ASN A 16 -8.49 -0.64 -2.10
C ASN A 16 -7.14 -1.27 -1.70
N GLU A 17 -7.01 -1.80 -0.47
CA GLU A 17 -5.79 -2.50 -0.04
C GLU A 17 -5.53 -3.76 -0.89
N PHE A 18 -6.57 -4.55 -1.18
CA PHE A 18 -6.41 -5.69 -2.09
C PHE A 18 -6.07 -5.28 -3.52
N ALA A 19 -6.61 -4.15 -3.99
CA ALA A 19 -6.25 -3.58 -5.29
C ALA A 19 -4.79 -3.08 -5.29
N ALA A 20 -4.36 -2.41 -4.22
CA ALA A 20 -2.98 -1.97 -4.03
C ALA A 20 -2.00 -3.14 -4.08
N ALA A 21 -2.30 -4.25 -3.39
CA ALA A 21 -1.51 -5.47 -3.47
C ALA A 21 -1.37 -5.97 -4.92
N HIS A 22 -2.44 -5.88 -5.71
CA HIS A 22 -2.41 -6.29 -7.12
C HIS A 22 -1.58 -5.35 -7.99
N GLU A 23 -1.64 -4.04 -7.75
CA GLU A 23 -0.80 -3.04 -8.41
C GLU A 23 0.69 -3.24 -8.11
N TYR A 24 1.05 -3.51 -6.86
CA TYR A 24 2.44 -3.83 -6.49
C TYR A 24 2.94 -5.12 -7.15
N MET A 25 2.09 -6.13 -7.34
CA MET A 25 2.48 -7.31 -8.11
C MET A 25 2.73 -7.00 -9.59
N ALA A 26 2.01 -6.07 -10.20
CA ALA A 26 2.28 -5.61 -11.57
C ALA A 26 3.62 -4.85 -11.65
N MET A 27 3.95 -4.01 -10.65
CA MET A 27 5.26 -3.36 -10.55
C MET A 27 6.39 -4.37 -10.37
N ALA A 28 6.18 -5.41 -9.54
CA ALA A 28 7.12 -6.51 -9.38
C ALA A 28 7.37 -7.23 -10.70
N ALA A 29 6.31 -7.57 -11.43
CA ALA A 29 6.42 -8.23 -12.74
C ALA A 29 7.20 -7.38 -13.78
N TYR A 30 7.01 -6.06 -13.77
CA TYR A 30 7.82 -5.16 -14.59
C TYR A 30 9.32 -5.21 -14.21
N CYS A 31 9.62 -5.19 -12.90
CA CYS A 31 10.99 -5.27 -12.41
C CYS A 31 11.65 -6.60 -12.78
N GLU A 32 10.97 -7.73 -12.58
CA GLU A 32 11.42 -9.06 -12.99
C GLU A 32 11.72 -9.13 -14.50
N TYR A 33 10.79 -8.64 -15.32
CA TYR A 33 10.98 -8.60 -16.77
C TYR A 33 12.22 -7.80 -17.20
N LYS A 34 12.63 -6.82 -16.39
CA LYS A 34 13.81 -5.99 -16.60
C LYS A 34 15.08 -6.53 -15.92
N SER A 35 15.00 -7.69 -15.26
CA SER A 35 16.09 -8.29 -14.47
C SER A 35 16.55 -7.42 -13.29
N TYR A 36 15.58 -6.79 -12.62
CA TYR A 36 15.78 -6.01 -11.40
C TYR A 36 15.21 -6.75 -10.20
N ASP A 37 15.85 -7.85 -9.80
CA ASP A 37 15.35 -8.80 -8.80
C ASP A 37 15.15 -8.15 -7.43
N GLY A 38 16.01 -7.20 -7.04
CA GLY A 38 15.91 -6.49 -5.77
C GLY A 38 14.67 -5.58 -5.70
N PHE A 39 14.42 -4.85 -6.76
CA PHE A 39 13.21 -4.01 -6.86
C PHE A 39 11.95 -4.86 -6.97
N ALA A 40 11.99 -5.98 -7.68
CA ALA A 40 10.89 -6.92 -7.72
C ALA A 40 10.56 -7.46 -6.32
N ASN A 41 11.58 -7.88 -5.55
CA ASN A 41 11.37 -8.32 -4.17
C ASN A 41 10.75 -7.22 -3.31
N PHE A 42 11.18 -5.96 -3.44
CA PHE A 42 10.56 -4.85 -2.72
C PHE A 42 9.04 -4.83 -2.92
N TYR A 43 8.58 -4.88 -4.17
CA TYR A 43 7.15 -4.84 -4.48
C TYR A 43 6.40 -6.12 -4.07
N ILE A 44 7.06 -7.29 -4.13
CA ILE A 44 6.47 -8.54 -3.61
C ILE A 44 6.20 -8.42 -2.10
N GLN A 45 7.12 -7.80 -1.35
CA GLN A 45 6.90 -7.59 0.09
C GLN A 45 5.80 -6.54 0.35
N GLN A 46 5.77 -5.43 -0.42
CA GLN A 46 4.65 -4.47 -0.36
C GLN A 46 3.30 -5.17 -0.63
N ALA A 47 3.20 -5.99 -1.66
CA ALA A 47 1.96 -6.70 -1.98
C ALA A 47 1.48 -7.62 -0.83
N LYS A 48 2.41 -8.23 -0.08
CA LYS A 48 2.06 -9.03 1.11
C LYS A 48 1.53 -8.13 2.22
N GLU A 49 2.15 -7.00 2.45
CA GLU A 49 1.79 -6.00 3.45
C GLU A 49 0.39 -5.47 3.22
N GLU A 50 0.08 -5.05 1.98
CA GLU A 50 -1.26 -4.60 1.61
C GLU A 50 -2.35 -5.65 1.81
N ARG A 51 -2.02 -6.92 1.58
CA ARG A 51 -2.96 -8.00 1.89
C ARG A 51 -3.26 -8.11 3.38
N VAL A 52 -2.27 -7.90 4.24
CA VAL A 52 -2.47 -7.87 5.71
C VAL A 52 -3.31 -6.66 6.10
N HIS A 53 -3.07 -5.49 5.50
CA HIS A 53 -3.89 -4.30 5.70
C HIS A 53 -5.37 -4.56 5.34
N GLY A 54 -5.61 -5.13 4.16
CA GLY A 54 -6.96 -5.53 3.74
C GLY A 54 -7.62 -6.52 4.69
N MET A 55 -6.87 -7.51 5.20
CA MET A 55 -7.39 -8.48 6.16
C MET A 55 -7.69 -7.85 7.52
N LYS A 56 -6.89 -6.90 8.02
CA LYS A 56 -7.20 -6.16 9.26
C LYS A 56 -8.55 -5.42 9.15
N LEU A 57 -8.80 -4.77 8.00
CA LEU A 57 -10.09 -4.11 7.73
C LEU A 57 -11.24 -5.11 7.61
N TYR A 58 -11.01 -6.24 6.95
CA TYR A 58 -11.97 -7.34 6.85
C TYR A 58 -12.38 -7.85 8.23
N ASP A 59 -11.41 -8.14 9.11
CA ASP A 59 -11.66 -8.62 10.46
C ASP A 59 -12.41 -7.58 11.27
N TYR A 60 -12.02 -6.31 11.20
CA TYR A 60 -12.71 -5.22 11.88
C TYR A 60 -14.18 -5.09 11.44
N LEU A 61 -14.46 -5.17 10.15
CA LEU A 61 -15.84 -5.14 9.63
C LEU A 61 -16.67 -6.28 10.22
N ASN A 62 -16.12 -7.51 10.23
CA ASN A 62 -16.79 -8.68 10.81
C ASN A 62 -17.03 -8.52 12.32
N ASP A 63 -16.04 -8.05 13.08
CA ASP A 63 -16.16 -7.77 14.52
C ASP A 63 -17.24 -6.72 14.83
N ARG A 64 -17.48 -5.81 13.87
CA ARG A 64 -18.54 -4.80 13.96
C ARG A 64 -19.90 -5.29 13.44
N GLY A 65 -20.00 -6.60 13.08
CA GLY A 65 -21.22 -7.21 12.59
C GLY A 65 -21.61 -6.78 11.16
N VAL A 66 -20.63 -6.32 10.38
CA VAL A 66 -20.83 -5.93 8.98
C VAL A 66 -20.44 -7.09 8.05
N HIS A 67 -21.29 -7.39 7.09
CA HIS A 67 -20.94 -8.31 6.01
C HIS A 67 -20.02 -7.61 5.00
N ALA A 68 -18.73 -7.89 5.06
CA ALA A 68 -17.75 -7.32 4.13
C ALA A 68 -18.07 -7.71 2.67
N GLN A 69 -18.08 -6.73 1.78
CA GLN A 69 -18.40 -6.91 0.37
C GLN A 69 -17.13 -6.82 -0.47
N PHE A 70 -16.76 -7.90 -1.15
CA PHE A 70 -15.65 -7.89 -2.11
C PHE A 70 -16.11 -7.34 -3.46
N LYS A 71 -15.32 -6.43 -4.00
CA LYS A 71 -15.56 -5.76 -5.28
C LYS A 71 -14.62 -6.31 -6.35
N GLU A 72 -14.91 -6.00 -7.59
CA GLU A 72 -13.98 -6.23 -8.70
C GLU A 72 -12.68 -5.45 -8.46
N ILE A 73 -11.54 -6.10 -8.67
CA ILE A 73 -10.22 -5.45 -8.64
C ILE A 73 -9.93 -4.96 -10.07
N PRO A 74 -9.74 -3.64 -10.26
CA PRO A 74 -9.39 -3.09 -11.57
C PRO A 74 -8.07 -3.66 -12.10
N ALA A 75 -7.93 -3.75 -13.42
CA ALA A 75 -6.66 -4.11 -14.02
C ALA A 75 -5.60 -3.04 -13.68
N PRO A 76 -4.43 -3.43 -13.16
CA PRO A 76 -3.38 -2.49 -12.80
C PRO A 76 -2.69 -1.92 -14.05
N ASP A 77 -1.96 -0.82 -13.88
CA ASP A 77 -1.03 -0.40 -14.92
C ASP A 77 0.13 -1.41 -15.01
N ASN A 78 0.45 -1.85 -16.23
CA ASN A 78 1.55 -2.78 -16.52
C ASN A 78 2.68 -2.09 -17.31
N LYS A 79 2.57 -0.78 -17.57
CA LYS A 79 3.50 -0.05 -18.42
C LYS A 79 4.22 1.03 -17.62
N PHE A 80 5.50 0.82 -17.40
CA PHE A 80 6.39 1.77 -16.75
C PHE A 80 7.57 2.06 -17.67
N ASN A 81 8.10 3.29 -17.63
CA ASN A 81 9.26 3.66 -18.45
C ASN A 81 10.60 3.40 -17.73
N SER A 82 10.58 3.35 -16.40
CA SER A 82 11.77 3.16 -15.56
C SER A 82 11.39 2.61 -14.18
N ILE A 83 12.41 2.15 -13.44
CA ILE A 83 12.26 1.82 -12.02
C ILE A 83 11.80 3.03 -11.21
N LEU A 84 12.32 4.21 -11.53
CA LEU A 84 11.90 5.43 -10.86
C LEU A 84 10.39 5.71 -11.02
N ASP A 85 9.85 5.43 -12.23
CA ASP A 85 8.41 5.60 -12.48
C ASP A 85 7.55 4.66 -11.61
N THR A 86 8.02 3.42 -11.37
CA THR A 86 7.30 2.50 -10.48
C THR A 86 7.23 3.05 -9.06
N PHE A 87 8.34 3.60 -8.53
CA PHE A 87 8.35 4.19 -7.19
C PHE A 87 7.51 5.47 -7.09
N LYS A 88 7.49 6.31 -8.13
CA LYS A 88 6.60 7.48 -8.18
C LYS A 88 5.12 7.08 -8.24
N ALA A 89 4.79 6.01 -8.95
CA ALA A 89 3.43 5.46 -8.97
C ALA A 89 3.04 4.89 -7.59
N GLY A 90 3.95 4.15 -6.94
CA GLY A 90 3.74 3.66 -5.57
C GLY A 90 3.52 4.79 -4.58
N LEU A 91 4.36 5.82 -4.58
CA LEU A 91 4.17 6.99 -3.69
C LEU A 91 2.81 7.68 -3.92
N LYS A 92 2.38 7.78 -5.18
CA LYS A 92 1.05 8.34 -5.48
C LYS A 92 -0.04 7.47 -4.88
N GLN A 93 0.07 6.15 -4.99
CA GLN A 93 -0.86 5.19 -4.42
C GLN A 93 -0.95 5.35 -2.90
N GLU A 94 0.19 5.41 -2.19
CA GLU A 94 0.22 5.61 -0.73
C GLU A 94 -0.45 6.93 -0.31
N LYS A 95 -0.21 8.02 -1.05
CA LYS A 95 -0.88 9.29 -0.80
C LYS A 95 -2.40 9.24 -1.04
N ASP A 96 -2.86 8.42 -1.98
CA ASP A 96 -4.29 8.19 -2.21
C ASP A 96 -4.91 7.38 -1.05
N VAL A 97 -4.20 6.37 -0.53
CA VAL A 97 -4.59 5.58 0.65
C VAL A 97 -4.65 6.47 1.89
N THR A 98 -3.64 7.30 2.14
CA THR A 98 -3.63 8.28 3.25
C THR A 98 -4.86 9.17 3.23
N ARG A 99 -5.22 9.72 2.05
CA ARG A 99 -6.42 10.55 1.92
C ARG A 99 -7.69 9.78 2.27
N SER A 100 -7.79 8.54 1.84
CA SER A 100 -8.94 7.69 2.17
C SER A 100 -9.06 7.45 3.68
N PHE A 101 -7.97 7.22 4.39
CA PHE A 101 -7.99 7.10 5.85
C PHE A 101 -8.34 8.42 6.55
N TYR A 102 -7.94 9.57 6.01
CA TYR A 102 -8.39 10.85 6.52
C TYR A 102 -9.91 11.04 6.37
N GLU A 103 -10.47 10.66 5.22
CA GLU A 103 -11.92 10.70 4.99
C GLU A 103 -12.68 9.78 5.97
N ILE A 104 -12.17 8.56 6.20
CA ILE A 104 -12.73 7.64 7.20
C ILE A 104 -12.66 8.26 8.61
N SER A 105 -11.53 8.90 8.94
CA SER A 105 -11.33 9.59 10.22
C SER A 105 -12.35 10.72 10.42
N ASP A 106 -12.58 11.53 9.39
CA ASP A 106 -13.53 12.63 9.43
C ASP A 106 -14.97 12.13 9.63
N ILE A 107 -15.36 11.06 8.93
CA ILE A 107 -16.67 10.42 9.10
C ILE A 107 -16.81 9.90 10.54
N ALA A 108 -15.85 9.09 11.00
CA ALA A 108 -15.88 8.50 12.33
C ALA A 108 -15.90 9.56 13.44
N ASN A 109 -15.13 10.63 13.28
CA ASN A 109 -15.12 11.75 14.24
C ASN A 109 -16.46 12.49 14.26
N GLY A 110 -17.04 12.76 13.09
CA GLY A 110 -18.35 13.42 12.96
C GLY A 110 -19.48 12.61 13.60
N GLU A 111 -19.38 11.29 13.53
CA GLU A 111 -20.35 10.34 14.12
C GLU A 111 -20.04 9.97 15.58
N LYS A 112 -18.93 10.46 16.14
CA LYS A 112 -18.41 10.10 17.47
C LYS A 112 -18.16 8.59 17.61
N GLU A 113 -17.77 7.93 16.53
CA GLU A 113 -17.46 6.50 16.48
C GLU A 113 -16.00 6.27 16.90
N TYR A 114 -15.77 6.41 18.21
CA TYR A 114 -14.42 6.37 18.82
C TYR A 114 -13.71 5.03 18.65
N ALA A 115 -14.44 3.93 18.55
CA ALA A 115 -13.84 2.62 18.33
C ALA A 115 -13.20 2.54 16.94
N THR A 116 -13.85 3.08 15.92
CA THR A 116 -13.29 3.18 14.58
C THR A 116 -12.08 4.13 14.55
N LEU A 117 -12.16 5.30 15.21
CA LEU A 117 -11.00 6.20 15.31
C LEU A 117 -9.79 5.53 15.96
N SER A 118 -10.01 4.73 17.01
CA SER A 118 -8.94 3.96 17.67
C SER A 118 -8.35 2.90 16.74
N PHE A 119 -9.20 2.21 15.98
CA PHE A 119 -8.78 1.18 15.03
C PHE A 119 -7.95 1.74 13.88
N ILE A 120 -8.41 2.82 13.24
CA ILE A 120 -7.73 3.38 12.06
C ILE A 120 -6.46 4.16 12.41
N ARG A 121 -6.23 4.49 13.69
CA ARG A 121 -5.02 5.18 14.13
C ARG A 121 -3.75 4.43 13.71
N TRP A 122 -3.75 3.11 13.83
CA TRP A 122 -2.65 2.27 13.40
C TRP A 122 -2.34 2.48 11.91
N PHE A 123 -3.36 2.51 11.04
CA PHE A 123 -3.17 2.76 9.60
C PHE A 123 -2.65 4.18 9.32
N LEU A 124 -3.06 5.17 10.10
CA LEU A 124 -2.54 6.53 9.94
C LEU A 124 -1.05 6.61 10.29
N ASP A 125 -0.62 5.87 11.33
CA ASP A 125 0.78 5.79 11.71
C ASP A 125 1.59 5.04 10.61
N GLU A 126 1.08 3.91 10.08
CA GLU A 126 1.67 3.17 8.95
C GLU A 126 1.81 4.04 7.70
N GLN A 127 0.79 4.83 7.33
CA GLN A 127 0.86 5.67 6.13
C GLN A 127 1.96 6.73 6.20
N VAL A 128 2.29 7.24 7.38
CA VAL A 128 3.46 8.13 7.55
C VAL A 128 4.76 7.39 7.20
N GLU A 129 4.87 6.13 7.60
CA GLU A 129 6.05 5.31 7.31
C GLU A 129 6.10 4.90 5.83
N GLU A 130 4.97 4.48 5.25
CA GLU A 130 4.87 4.08 3.83
C GLU A 130 5.26 5.22 2.88
N GLU A 131 4.69 6.41 3.06
CA GLU A 131 5.07 7.57 2.24
C GLU A 131 6.57 7.89 2.39
N ALA A 132 7.10 7.88 3.61
CA ALA A 132 8.52 8.15 3.86
C ALA A 132 9.45 7.09 3.23
N VAL A 133 9.04 5.82 3.22
CA VAL A 133 9.78 4.72 2.57
C VAL A 133 9.86 4.97 1.07
N PHE A 134 8.75 5.25 0.40
CA PHE A 134 8.74 5.53 -1.04
C PHE A 134 9.52 6.79 -1.39
N GLU A 135 9.38 7.90 -0.64
CA GLU A 135 10.13 9.12 -0.85
C GLU A 135 11.64 8.88 -0.74
N LYS A 136 12.08 8.14 0.27
CA LYS A 136 13.49 7.77 0.45
C LYS A 136 14.03 6.92 -0.70
N HIS A 137 13.26 5.95 -1.19
CA HIS A 137 13.66 5.14 -2.34
C HIS A 137 13.77 5.97 -3.62
N ILE A 138 12.83 6.89 -3.86
CA ILE A 138 12.86 7.83 -4.99
C ILE A 138 14.16 8.65 -4.94
N ASP A 139 14.47 9.26 -3.80
CA ASP A 139 15.68 10.06 -3.61
C ASP A 139 16.96 9.25 -3.88
N TYR A 140 17.02 8.00 -3.41
CA TYR A 140 18.16 7.13 -3.64
C TYR A 140 18.30 6.73 -5.10
N ILE A 141 17.20 6.34 -5.75
CA ILE A 141 17.21 5.94 -7.16
C ILE A 141 17.58 7.14 -8.04
N GLU A 142 17.05 8.33 -7.80
CA GLU A 142 17.42 9.54 -8.54
C GLU A 142 18.92 9.86 -8.43
N ARG A 143 19.51 9.61 -7.26
CA ARG A 143 20.94 9.84 -7.02
C ARG A 143 21.85 8.84 -7.73
N ILE A 144 21.43 7.59 -7.87
CA ILE A 144 22.27 6.49 -8.37
C ILE A 144 21.88 5.97 -9.75
N LYS A 145 20.82 6.47 -10.38
CA LYS A 145 20.23 5.94 -11.62
C LYS A 145 21.22 5.83 -12.79
N ASP A 146 22.26 6.66 -12.81
CA ASP A 146 23.27 6.68 -13.86
C ASP A 146 24.55 5.89 -13.47
N ASP A 147 24.56 5.26 -12.30
CA ASP A 147 25.67 4.42 -11.81
C ASP A 147 25.20 2.96 -11.64
N ASN A 148 25.51 2.13 -12.64
CA ASN A 148 25.12 0.73 -12.65
C ASN A 148 25.68 -0.08 -11.45
N ASN A 149 26.87 0.28 -10.94
CA ASN A 149 27.45 -0.42 -9.80
C ASN A 149 26.69 -0.06 -8.51
N ALA A 150 26.41 1.23 -8.31
CA ALA A 150 25.62 1.67 -7.18
C ALA A 150 24.19 1.09 -7.21
N LEU A 151 23.57 1.05 -8.39
CA LEU A 151 22.25 0.45 -8.59
C LEU A 151 22.26 -1.04 -8.24
N PHE A 152 23.26 -1.79 -8.72
CA PHE A 152 23.40 -3.22 -8.42
C PHE A 152 23.59 -3.50 -6.91
N ILE A 153 24.41 -2.68 -6.23
CA ILE A 153 24.59 -2.79 -4.77
C ILE A 153 23.27 -2.53 -4.04
N TYR A 154 22.53 -1.52 -4.48
CA TYR A 154 21.23 -1.17 -3.89
C TYR A 154 20.20 -2.28 -4.06
N GLU A 155 20.11 -2.90 -5.22
CA GLU A 155 19.25 -4.07 -5.43
C GLU A 155 19.56 -5.21 -4.47
N ARG A 156 20.84 -5.48 -4.22
CA ARG A 156 21.24 -6.53 -3.28
C ARG A 156 20.78 -6.27 -1.85
N GLU A 157 20.69 -5.01 -1.45
CA GLU A 157 20.10 -4.64 -0.15
C GLU A 157 18.58 -4.87 -0.15
N LEU A 158 17.90 -4.53 -1.23
CA LEU A 158 16.45 -4.74 -1.37
C LEU A 158 16.06 -6.22 -1.38
N LEU A 159 16.93 -7.11 -1.88
CA LEU A 159 16.71 -8.58 -1.80
C LEU A 159 16.63 -9.11 -0.37
N LYS A 160 17.18 -8.40 0.61
CA LYS A 160 17.15 -8.81 2.02
C LYS A 160 15.82 -8.46 2.70
N ARG A 161 15.00 -7.60 2.08
CA ARG A 161 13.70 -7.22 2.63
C ARG A 161 12.80 -8.44 2.72
N ASN A 162 12.23 -8.64 3.90
CA ASN A 162 11.23 -9.67 4.15
C ASN A 162 10.15 -9.05 5.05
N PHE A 163 8.92 -9.03 4.57
CA PHE A 163 7.77 -8.65 5.37
C PHE A 163 7.42 -9.81 6.29
N ASN A 164 7.48 -9.58 7.59
CA ASN A 164 7.02 -10.52 8.61
C ASN A 164 5.71 -9.96 9.18
N GLU A 165 4.66 -10.74 9.11
CA GLU A 165 3.40 -10.45 9.81
C GLU A 165 3.71 -10.39 11.31
N GLU A 166 3.62 -9.21 11.94
CA GLU A 166 3.63 -9.03 13.40
C GLU A 166 2.21 -8.95 13.95
#